data_53e5b891acab72d39ad18006700e50ed
#
_entry.id   53e5b891acab72d39ad18006700e50ed
#
_cell.length_a   1.000
_cell.length_b   1.000
_cell.length_c   1.000
_cell.angle_alpha   90.00
_cell.angle_beta   90.00
_cell.angle_gamma   90.00
#
_symmetry.space_group_name_H-M   'P 1'
#
loop_
_entity.id
_entity.type
_entity.pdbx_description
1 polymer ?
#
loop_
_entity_poly.entity_id
_entity_poly.type
_entity_poly.pdbx_seq_one_letter_code
_entity_poly.pdbx_strand_id
1 'polypeptide(L)'
;MELTIEQALQQGVAAHKEGKLEEAERLYRAILQAQPLHPDANHNLGVIAVSVNKTGAALPLFKTALEANPKIEQFWLSYIDALIKEQQFENAKQVFEQAKTQGVAEEKLNVLEEHLALIVQAPKSTLSEQKKSLTSSEKRKKLAEQKRRKKKARKQNVKAISPPQEQLTILLEHYQNGRFNDAEKLAVSITNEFPKHQFGWKVL
;
A
#
# COMPACT_ATOMS: atom_id res chain seq x y z
N MET A 1 19.49 26.58 3.34
CA MET A 1 19.59 26.21 4.78
C MET A 1 19.40 24.71 4.88
N GLU A 2 20.32 24.03 5.51
CA GLU A 2 20.14 22.61 5.83
C GLU A 2 19.17 22.48 7.00
N LEU A 3 18.22 21.56 6.89
CA LEU A 3 17.27 21.26 7.98
C LEU A 3 17.99 20.56 9.12
N THR A 4 17.70 20.92 10.36
CA THR A 4 18.11 20.11 11.50
C THR A 4 17.34 18.79 11.50
N ILE A 5 17.85 17.77 12.18
CA ILE A 5 17.17 16.45 12.30
C ILE A 5 15.77 16.62 12.90
N GLU A 6 15.63 17.49 13.90
CA GLU A 6 14.35 17.75 14.53
C GLU A 6 13.36 18.45 13.59
N GLN A 7 13.81 19.42 12.81
CA GLN A 7 12.99 20.05 11.78
C GLN A 7 12.59 19.09 10.68
N ALA A 8 13.51 18.23 10.24
CA ALA A 8 13.21 17.19 9.25
C ALA A 8 12.19 16.17 9.79
N LEU A 9 12.29 15.80 11.07
CA LEU A 9 11.33 14.90 11.72
C LEU A 9 9.93 15.55 11.79
N GLN A 10 9.84 16.80 12.24
CA GLN A 10 8.58 17.52 12.32
C GLN A 10 7.91 17.67 10.95
N GLN A 11 8.68 18.02 9.91
CA GLN A 11 8.17 18.11 8.54
C GLN A 11 7.74 16.73 8.01
N GLY A 12 8.53 15.68 8.29
CA GLY A 12 8.18 14.31 7.92
C GLY A 12 6.87 13.86 8.55
N VAL A 13 6.66 14.15 9.84
CA VAL A 13 5.40 13.84 10.54
C VAL A 13 4.23 14.63 9.95
N ALA A 14 4.42 15.92 9.64
CA ALA A 14 3.40 16.74 9.01
C ALA A 14 3.01 16.17 7.62
N ALA A 15 4.00 15.92 6.77
CA ALA A 15 3.80 15.34 5.45
C ALA A 15 3.08 13.96 5.53
N HIS A 16 3.46 13.12 6.50
CA HIS A 16 2.81 11.82 6.74
C HIS A 16 1.33 11.99 7.10
N LYS A 17 1.00 12.92 8.01
CA LYS A 17 -0.39 13.22 8.39
C LYS A 17 -1.23 13.76 7.24
N GLU A 18 -0.62 14.49 6.32
CA GLU A 18 -1.25 15.01 5.10
C GLU A 18 -1.37 13.96 3.99
N GLY A 19 -0.88 12.73 4.20
CA GLY A 19 -0.88 11.67 3.21
C GLY A 19 0.21 11.82 2.11
N LYS A 20 1.13 12.75 2.25
CA LYS A 20 2.28 12.97 1.37
C LYS A 20 3.39 11.96 1.68
N LEU A 21 3.11 10.67 1.44
CA LEU A 21 3.96 9.56 1.90
C LEU A 21 5.36 9.60 1.29
N GLU A 22 5.51 9.98 0.02
CA GLU A 22 6.82 10.07 -0.65
C GLU A 22 7.70 11.16 -0.03
N GLU A 23 7.12 12.31 0.31
CA GLU A 23 7.83 13.39 0.97
C GLU A 23 8.25 13.00 2.40
N ALA A 24 7.34 12.39 3.15
CA ALA A 24 7.62 11.88 4.48
C ALA A 24 8.73 10.82 4.45
N GLU A 25 8.66 9.86 3.53
CA GLU A 25 9.67 8.82 3.35
C GLU A 25 11.05 9.44 3.07
N ARG A 26 11.12 10.42 2.18
CA ARG A 26 12.37 11.12 1.85
C ARG A 26 12.99 11.77 3.08
N LEU A 27 12.18 12.45 3.90
CA LEU A 27 12.64 13.13 5.11
C LEU A 27 13.12 12.13 6.16
N TYR A 28 12.38 11.04 6.42
CA TYR A 28 12.81 10.01 7.35
C TYR A 28 14.10 9.32 6.90
N ARG A 29 14.24 9.03 5.60
CA ARG A 29 15.48 8.47 5.06
C ARG A 29 16.68 9.42 5.20
N ALA A 30 16.49 10.72 5.01
CA ALA A 30 17.53 11.72 5.24
C ALA A 30 17.97 11.73 6.71
N ILE A 31 17.03 11.65 7.66
CA ILE A 31 17.34 11.50 9.08
C ILE A 31 18.18 10.24 9.34
N LEU A 32 17.76 9.10 8.77
CA LEU A 32 18.44 7.82 8.97
C LEU A 32 19.82 7.74 8.29
N GLN A 33 20.08 8.56 7.28
CA GLN A 33 21.43 8.73 6.72
C GLN A 33 22.38 9.40 7.70
N ALA A 34 21.90 10.38 8.47
CA ALA A 34 22.68 11.07 9.49
C ALA A 34 22.70 10.33 10.83
N GLN A 35 21.57 9.72 11.22
CA GLN A 35 21.38 8.99 12.46
C GLN A 35 20.65 7.66 12.20
N PRO A 36 21.35 6.57 11.86
CA PRO A 36 20.74 5.29 11.48
C PRO A 36 19.85 4.66 12.59
N LEU A 37 20.11 4.97 13.84
CA LEU A 37 19.38 4.46 15.00
C LEU A 37 18.33 5.43 15.53
N HIS A 38 17.97 6.50 14.78
CA HIS A 38 16.96 7.45 15.23
C HIS A 38 15.60 6.75 15.39
N PRO A 39 15.04 6.70 16.64
CA PRO A 39 13.90 5.84 16.94
C PRO A 39 12.65 6.22 16.16
N ASP A 40 12.26 7.52 16.20
CA ASP A 40 11.03 7.98 15.55
C ASP A 40 11.12 7.89 14.02
N ALA A 41 12.28 8.16 13.43
CA ALA A 41 12.45 8.05 11.98
C ALA A 41 12.34 6.59 11.51
N ASN A 42 12.95 5.64 12.24
CA ASN A 42 12.79 4.21 11.98
C ASN A 42 11.33 3.79 12.13
N HIS A 43 10.68 4.13 13.24
CA HIS A 43 9.28 3.78 13.45
C HIS A 43 8.37 4.34 12.35
N ASN A 44 8.44 5.63 12.05
CA ASN A 44 7.58 6.27 11.08
C ASN A 44 7.81 5.76 9.65
N LEU A 45 9.07 5.47 9.29
CA LEU A 45 9.38 4.82 8.01
C LEU A 45 8.80 3.39 7.94
N GLY A 46 8.84 2.66 9.06
CA GLY A 46 8.18 1.36 9.20
C GLY A 46 6.66 1.46 8.99
N VAL A 47 6.01 2.45 9.58
CA VAL A 47 4.56 2.71 9.40
C VAL A 47 4.24 2.98 7.92
N ILE A 48 5.03 3.79 7.22
CA ILE A 48 4.87 4.00 5.77
C ILE A 48 5.03 2.68 5.01
N ALA A 49 6.03 1.87 5.35
CA ALA A 49 6.23 0.57 4.68
C ALA A 49 5.03 -0.37 4.85
N VAL A 50 4.40 -0.40 6.04
CA VAL A 50 3.16 -1.16 6.28
C VAL A 50 2.00 -0.61 5.45
N SER A 51 1.84 0.70 5.37
CA SER A 51 0.74 1.34 4.62
C SER A 51 0.78 1.07 3.12
N VAL A 52 1.98 0.83 2.56
CA VAL A 52 2.17 0.44 1.16
C VAL A 52 2.32 -1.08 0.96
N ASN A 53 1.84 -1.89 1.92
CA ASN A 53 1.87 -3.35 1.91
C ASN A 53 3.29 -3.97 1.80
N LYS A 54 4.29 -3.31 2.34
CA LYS A 54 5.68 -3.79 2.45
C LYS A 54 6.02 -4.14 3.90
N THR A 55 5.14 -4.87 4.57
CA THR A 55 5.25 -5.15 6.01
C THR A 55 6.56 -5.85 6.37
N GLY A 56 7.04 -6.78 5.53
CA GLY A 56 8.33 -7.44 5.75
C GLY A 56 9.52 -6.47 5.80
N ALA A 57 9.47 -5.37 5.03
CA ALA A 57 10.50 -4.32 5.09
C ALA A 57 10.37 -3.42 6.33
N ALA A 58 9.19 -3.37 6.95
CA ALA A 58 8.97 -2.60 8.18
C ALA A 58 9.56 -3.28 9.42
N LEU A 59 9.66 -4.62 9.44
CA LEU A 59 10.13 -5.37 10.63
C LEU A 59 11.50 -4.92 11.15
N PRO A 60 12.56 -4.82 10.33
CA PRO A 60 13.86 -4.35 10.82
C PRO A 60 13.81 -2.90 11.32
N LEU A 61 12.97 -2.05 10.71
CA LEU A 61 12.81 -0.65 11.11
C LEU A 61 12.14 -0.55 12.48
N PHE A 62 11.05 -1.28 12.71
CA PHE A 62 10.39 -1.32 14.02
C PHE A 62 11.29 -1.92 15.10
N LYS A 63 12.05 -2.97 14.77
CA LYS A 63 13.01 -3.57 15.68
C LYS A 63 14.07 -2.54 16.09
N THR A 64 14.65 -1.81 15.14
CA THR A 64 15.64 -0.76 15.42
C THR A 64 15.07 0.36 16.28
N ALA A 65 13.83 0.81 15.98
CA ALA A 65 13.15 1.83 16.77
C ALA A 65 12.96 1.39 18.23
N LEU A 66 12.51 0.14 18.41
CA LEU A 66 12.29 -0.46 19.72
C LEU A 66 13.57 -0.63 20.53
N GLU A 67 14.64 -1.11 19.89
CA GLU A 67 15.97 -1.26 20.53
C GLU A 67 16.57 0.09 20.93
N ALA A 68 16.33 1.14 20.12
CA ALA A 68 16.81 2.49 20.41
C ALA A 68 16.02 3.17 21.54
N ASN A 69 14.71 2.92 21.65
CA ASN A 69 13.90 3.48 22.73
C ASN A 69 12.75 2.53 23.14
N PRO A 70 13.01 1.58 24.04
CA PRO A 70 12.00 0.61 24.48
C PRO A 70 10.91 1.19 25.38
N LYS A 71 11.02 2.45 25.81
CA LYS A 71 10.02 3.10 26.68
C LYS A 71 8.77 3.55 25.93
N ILE A 72 8.81 3.59 24.59
CA ILE A 72 7.68 4.04 23.78
C ILE A 72 6.79 2.84 23.47
N GLU A 73 5.63 2.77 24.12
CA GLU A 73 4.66 1.68 23.94
C GLU A 73 4.28 1.47 22.46
N GLN A 74 4.13 2.55 21.70
CA GLN A 74 3.72 2.48 20.31
C GLN A 74 4.68 1.64 19.45
N PHE A 75 5.98 1.63 19.79
CA PHE A 75 6.97 0.84 19.05
C PHE A 75 6.75 -0.66 19.24
N TRP A 76 6.40 -1.08 20.45
CA TRP A 76 6.02 -2.47 20.75
C TRP A 76 4.80 -2.89 19.96
N LEU A 77 3.73 -2.07 20.04
CA LEU A 77 2.46 -2.37 19.37
C LEU A 77 2.64 -2.48 17.86
N SER A 78 3.35 -1.53 17.24
CA SER A 78 3.60 -1.55 15.80
C SER A 78 4.44 -2.76 15.36
N TYR A 79 5.43 -3.14 16.16
CA TYR A 79 6.27 -4.30 15.84
C TYR A 79 5.50 -5.61 15.97
N ILE A 80 4.72 -5.80 17.04
CA ILE A 80 3.86 -6.98 17.22
C ILE A 80 2.84 -7.10 16.09
N ASP A 81 2.14 -6.01 15.75
CA ASP A 81 1.16 -6.00 14.65
C ASP A 81 1.80 -6.37 13.30
N ALA A 82 2.98 -5.84 13.01
CA ALA A 82 3.73 -6.18 11.80
C ALA A 82 4.16 -7.66 11.78
N LEU A 83 4.59 -8.23 12.90
CA LEU A 83 4.92 -9.65 13.02
C LEU A 83 3.69 -10.53 12.78
N ILE A 84 2.53 -10.16 13.32
CA ILE A 84 1.26 -10.87 13.10
C ILE A 84 0.88 -10.83 11.61
N LYS A 85 0.97 -9.68 10.96
CA LYS A 85 0.69 -9.51 9.52
C LYS A 85 1.61 -10.35 8.64
N GLU A 86 2.88 -10.50 9.02
CA GLU A 86 3.85 -11.36 8.34
C GLU A 86 3.76 -12.83 8.75
N GLN A 87 2.74 -13.20 9.56
CA GLN A 87 2.52 -14.56 10.06
C GLN A 87 3.68 -15.13 10.89
N GLN A 88 4.50 -14.26 11.47
CA GLN A 88 5.59 -14.62 12.37
C GLN A 88 5.08 -14.75 13.81
N PHE A 89 4.14 -15.66 14.03
CA PHE A 89 3.38 -15.75 15.29
C PHE A 89 4.23 -16.07 16.51
N GLU A 90 5.27 -16.90 16.37
CA GLU A 90 6.17 -17.22 17.49
C GLU A 90 7.01 -16.00 17.89
N ASN A 91 7.49 -15.24 16.90
CA ASN A 91 8.20 -13.98 17.17
C ASN A 91 7.26 -12.95 17.81
N ALA A 92 6.02 -12.86 17.31
CA ALA A 92 5.02 -11.97 17.88
C ALA A 92 4.76 -12.27 19.37
N LYS A 93 4.61 -13.54 19.75
CA LYS A 93 4.44 -13.96 21.14
C LYS A 93 5.65 -13.59 22.02
N GLN A 94 6.87 -13.81 21.53
CA GLN A 94 8.07 -13.44 22.26
C GLN A 94 8.16 -11.94 22.53
N VAL A 95 7.88 -11.12 21.49
CA VAL A 95 7.90 -9.66 21.63
C VAL A 95 6.75 -9.19 22.53
N PHE A 96 5.61 -9.85 22.48
CA PHE A 96 4.46 -9.57 23.35
C PHE A 96 4.80 -9.80 24.84
N GLU A 97 5.44 -10.92 25.18
CA GLU A 97 5.88 -11.17 26.56
C GLU A 97 6.94 -10.14 27.03
N GLN A 98 7.84 -9.75 26.12
CA GLN A 98 8.80 -8.68 26.41
C GLN A 98 8.09 -7.34 26.66
N ALA A 99 7.09 -7.00 25.87
CA ALA A 99 6.29 -5.78 26.04
C ALA A 99 5.61 -5.72 27.41
N LYS A 100 5.03 -6.85 27.88
CA LYS A 100 4.46 -6.97 29.24
C LYS A 100 5.50 -6.68 30.32
N THR A 101 6.70 -7.25 30.18
CA THR A 101 7.79 -7.04 31.18
C THR A 101 8.32 -5.62 31.19
N GLN A 102 8.19 -4.90 30.07
CA GLN A 102 8.56 -3.48 29.94
C GLN A 102 7.46 -2.50 30.39
N GLY A 103 6.32 -3.02 30.84
CA GLY A 103 5.23 -2.21 31.39
C GLY A 103 4.32 -1.57 30.33
N VAL A 104 4.28 -2.12 29.13
CA VAL A 104 3.28 -1.70 28.13
C VAL A 104 1.88 -2.03 28.64
N ALA A 105 0.93 -1.09 28.48
CA ALA A 105 -0.41 -1.22 29.01
C ALA A 105 -1.12 -2.50 28.50
N GLU A 106 -1.59 -3.35 29.43
CA GLU A 106 -2.25 -4.62 29.10
C GLU A 106 -3.47 -4.43 28.20
N GLU A 107 -4.24 -3.37 28.40
CA GLU A 107 -5.41 -3.08 27.57
C GLU A 107 -5.08 -2.96 26.08
N LYS A 108 -3.94 -2.36 25.76
CA LYS A 108 -3.47 -2.21 24.37
C LYS A 108 -2.93 -3.52 23.81
N LEU A 109 -2.29 -4.30 24.65
CA LEU A 109 -1.76 -5.62 24.30
C LEU A 109 -2.88 -6.65 24.09
N ASN A 110 -3.94 -6.62 24.91
CA ASN A 110 -5.06 -7.57 24.80
C ASN A 110 -5.71 -7.55 23.43
N VAL A 111 -5.84 -6.38 22.79
CA VAL A 111 -6.39 -6.26 21.43
C VAL A 111 -5.54 -7.03 20.41
N LEU A 112 -4.22 -6.97 20.54
CA LEU A 112 -3.30 -7.71 19.66
C LEU A 112 -3.27 -9.20 20.02
N GLU A 113 -3.42 -9.56 21.28
CA GLU A 113 -3.52 -10.95 21.73
C GLU A 113 -4.77 -11.63 21.20
N GLU A 114 -5.93 -10.97 21.27
CA GLU A 114 -7.16 -11.46 20.66
C GLU A 114 -7.01 -11.65 19.16
N HIS A 115 -6.40 -10.69 18.48
CA HIS A 115 -6.14 -10.78 17.04
C HIS A 115 -5.23 -11.96 16.70
N LEU A 116 -4.16 -12.15 17.47
CA LEU A 116 -3.25 -13.29 17.35
C LEU A 116 -3.97 -14.61 17.61
N ALA A 117 -4.79 -14.68 18.69
CA ALA A 117 -5.55 -15.87 19.05
C ALA A 117 -6.56 -16.26 17.96
N LEU A 118 -7.28 -15.31 17.40
CA LEU A 118 -8.22 -15.55 16.30
C LEU A 118 -7.53 -16.12 15.05
N ILE A 119 -6.35 -15.61 14.71
CA ILE A 119 -5.59 -16.08 13.54
C ILE A 119 -5.00 -17.49 13.80
N VAL A 120 -4.51 -17.73 15.00
CA VAL A 120 -3.90 -19.03 15.37
C VAL A 120 -4.97 -20.11 15.55
N GLN A 121 -6.17 -19.76 16.02
CA GLN A 121 -7.32 -20.66 16.20
C GLN A 121 -8.12 -20.87 14.91
N ALA A 122 -7.95 -20.02 13.90
CA ALA A 122 -8.56 -20.26 12.59
C ALA A 122 -8.07 -21.61 12.07
N PRO A 123 -8.98 -22.57 11.77
CA PRO A 123 -8.56 -23.91 11.39
C PRO A 123 -7.63 -23.82 10.17
N LYS A 124 -6.46 -24.45 10.26
CA LYS A 124 -5.44 -24.54 9.19
C LYS A 124 -5.97 -25.18 7.88
N SER A 125 -7.28 -25.40 7.78
CA SER A 125 -7.93 -26.13 6.70
C SER A 125 -8.14 -25.32 5.41
N THR A 126 -7.92 -24.02 5.37
CA THR A 126 -8.20 -23.25 4.14
C THR A 126 -6.98 -22.65 3.43
N LEU A 127 -5.81 -22.61 4.05
CA LEU A 127 -4.60 -22.06 3.39
C LEU A 127 -3.51 -23.12 3.07
N SER A 128 -3.47 -24.26 3.78
CA SER A 128 -2.43 -25.28 3.56
C SER A 128 -2.83 -26.38 2.58
N GLU A 129 -4.13 -26.61 2.37
CA GLU A 129 -4.59 -27.64 1.41
C GLU A 129 -4.52 -27.18 -0.05
N GLN A 130 -4.47 -25.87 -0.33
CA GLN A 130 -4.26 -25.41 -1.70
C GLN A 130 -2.80 -25.46 -2.19
N LYS A 131 -1.83 -25.77 -1.32
CA LYS A 131 -0.42 -25.89 -1.70
C LYS A 131 0.12 -27.29 -1.88
N LYS A 132 -0.65 -28.36 -1.56
CA LYS A 132 -0.09 -29.72 -1.46
C LYS A 132 -0.65 -30.78 -2.43
N SER A 133 -1.44 -30.46 -3.45
CA SER A 133 -1.89 -31.50 -4.40
C SER A 133 -2.17 -31.08 -5.84
N LEU A 134 -1.37 -30.18 -6.40
CA LEU A 134 -1.44 -29.95 -7.84
C LEU A 134 -0.20 -30.53 -8.51
N THR A 135 -0.39 -31.58 -9.32
CA THR A 135 0.66 -32.13 -10.18
C THR A 135 1.22 -31.05 -11.11
N SER A 136 2.45 -31.24 -11.61
CA SER A 136 3.10 -30.27 -12.51
C SER A 136 2.26 -29.93 -13.74
N SER A 137 1.41 -30.85 -14.19
CA SER A 137 0.50 -30.66 -15.32
C SER A 137 -0.68 -29.75 -14.99
N GLU A 138 -1.25 -29.84 -13.77
CA GLU A 138 -2.36 -28.99 -13.33
C GLU A 138 -1.91 -27.56 -13.01
N LYS A 139 -0.69 -27.41 -12.44
CA LYS A 139 -0.07 -26.08 -12.28
C LYS A 139 0.13 -25.37 -13.63
N ARG A 140 0.57 -26.11 -14.66
CA ARG A 140 0.70 -25.58 -16.03
C ARG A 140 -0.66 -25.22 -16.64
N LYS A 141 -1.72 -26.03 -16.45
CA LYS A 141 -3.08 -25.73 -16.93
C LYS A 141 -3.67 -24.51 -16.22
N LYS A 142 -3.61 -24.42 -14.88
CA LYS A 142 -4.08 -23.25 -14.12
C LYS A 142 -3.32 -21.96 -14.50
N LEU A 143 -2.01 -22.04 -14.67
CA LEU A 143 -1.19 -20.88 -15.09
C LEU A 143 -1.52 -20.43 -16.52
N ALA A 144 -1.79 -21.39 -17.43
CA ALA A 144 -2.21 -21.10 -18.81
C ALA A 144 -3.61 -20.47 -18.84
N GLU A 145 -4.54 -20.97 -18.02
CA GLU A 145 -5.89 -20.44 -17.90
C GLU A 145 -5.90 -19.05 -17.25
N GLN A 146 -5.09 -18.82 -16.21
CA GLN A 146 -4.92 -17.52 -15.59
C GLN A 146 -4.32 -16.48 -16.56
N LYS A 147 -3.34 -16.89 -17.38
CA LYS A 147 -2.81 -16.07 -18.47
C LYS A 147 -3.85 -15.76 -19.54
N ARG A 148 -4.72 -16.74 -19.90
CA ARG A 148 -5.84 -16.53 -20.84
C ARG A 148 -6.89 -15.58 -20.26
N ARG A 149 -7.27 -15.73 -18.98
CA ARG A 149 -8.21 -14.83 -18.28
C ARG A 149 -7.65 -13.40 -18.17
N LYS A 150 -6.37 -13.24 -17.80
CA LYS A 150 -5.68 -11.93 -17.79
C LYS A 150 -5.60 -11.32 -19.19
N LYS A 151 -5.36 -12.13 -20.25
CA LYS A 151 -5.31 -11.63 -21.64
C LYS A 151 -6.71 -11.25 -22.15
N LYS A 152 -7.78 -11.98 -21.73
CA LYS A 152 -9.18 -11.65 -22.04
C LYS A 152 -9.64 -10.38 -21.29
N ALA A 153 -9.33 -10.27 -19.98
CA ALA A 153 -9.62 -9.09 -19.18
C ALA A 153 -8.85 -7.86 -19.69
N ARG A 154 -7.58 -8.05 -20.11
CA ARG A 154 -6.78 -6.96 -20.70
C ARG A 154 -7.33 -6.52 -22.07
N LYS A 155 -7.86 -7.45 -22.90
CA LYS A 155 -8.56 -7.09 -24.16
C LYS A 155 -9.90 -6.41 -23.92
N GLN A 156 -10.66 -6.78 -22.88
CA GLN A 156 -11.90 -6.10 -22.51
C GLN A 156 -11.63 -4.74 -21.86
N ASN A 157 -10.57 -4.59 -21.04
CA ASN A 157 -10.21 -3.31 -20.44
C ASN A 157 -9.59 -2.33 -21.45
N VAL A 158 -8.96 -2.83 -22.52
CA VAL A 158 -8.47 -1.98 -23.62
C VAL A 158 -9.64 -1.45 -24.46
N LYS A 159 -10.76 -2.19 -24.58
CA LYS A 159 -11.99 -1.68 -25.21
C LYS A 159 -12.72 -0.65 -24.36
N ALA A 160 -12.53 -0.64 -23.02
CA ALA A 160 -13.14 0.33 -22.10
C ALA A 160 -12.28 1.59 -21.85
N ILE A 161 -11.09 1.67 -22.43
CA ILE A 161 -10.15 2.78 -22.23
C ILE A 161 -10.21 3.82 -23.36
N SER A 162 -10.82 3.47 -24.50
CA SER A 162 -10.93 4.37 -25.65
C SER A 162 -12.38 4.50 -26.07
N PRO A 163 -12.83 5.73 -26.37
CA PRO A 163 -14.16 5.97 -26.90
C PRO A 163 -14.36 5.29 -28.26
N PRO A 164 -15.61 4.96 -28.63
CA PRO A 164 -15.92 4.44 -29.96
C PRO A 164 -15.40 5.38 -31.04
N GLN A 165 -14.84 4.80 -32.10
CA GLN A 165 -14.23 5.57 -33.17
C GLN A 165 -15.25 6.50 -33.88
N GLU A 166 -16.53 6.07 -33.89
CA GLU A 166 -17.66 6.87 -34.39
C GLU A 166 -17.86 8.18 -33.63
N GLN A 167 -17.76 8.14 -32.28
CA GLN A 167 -17.88 9.34 -31.44
C GLN A 167 -16.74 10.33 -31.68
N LEU A 168 -15.53 9.82 -31.92
CA LEU A 168 -14.37 10.67 -32.26
C LEU A 168 -14.51 11.29 -33.65
N THR A 169 -15.07 10.55 -34.59
CA THR A 169 -15.33 11.06 -35.95
C THR A 169 -16.39 12.16 -35.92
N ILE A 170 -17.51 11.95 -35.21
CA ILE A 170 -18.58 12.94 -35.05
C ILE A 170 -18.05 14.20 -34.34
N LEU A 171 -17.21 14.05 -33.33
CA LEU A 171 -16.58 15.17 -32.64
C LEU A 171 -15.73 16.01 -33.60
N LEU A 172 -14.93 15.34 -34.44
CA LEU A 172 -14.09 16.00 -35.42
C LEU A 172 -14.92 16.71 -36.51
N GLU A 173 -16.02 16.09 -36.99
CA GLU A 173 -16.94 16.69 -37.94
C GLU A 173 -17.62 17.93 -37.36
N HIS A 174 -18.08 17.91 -36.11
CA HIS A 174 -18.64 19.10 -35.47
C HIS A 174 -17.62 20.24 -35.40
N TYR A 175 -16.40 19.93 -35.04
CA TYR A 175 -15.31 20.90 -34.95
C TYR A 175 -14.97 21.50 -36.33
N GLN A 176 -14.82 20.65 -37.36
CA GLN A 176 -14.52 21.10 -38.76
C GLN A 176 -15.63 21.91 -39.38
N ASN A 177 -16.90 21.64 -39.06
CA ASN A 177 -18.07 22.35 -39.59
C ASN A 177 -18.44 23.60 -38.77
N GLY A 178 -17.59 24.02 -37.81
CA GLY A 178 -17.83 25.23 -37.01
C GLY A 178 -18.93 25.09 -35.95
N ARG A 179 -19.43 23.87 -35.70
CA ARG A 179 -20.44 23.58 -34.66
C ARG A 179 -19.78 23.40 -33.30
N PHE A 180 -19.14 24.43 -32.82
CA PHE A 180 -18.31 24.38 -31.60
C PHE A 180 -19.11 24.00 -30.36
N ASN A 181 -20.36 24.46 -30.20
CA ASN A 181 -21.20 24.09 -29.06
C ASN A 181 -21.54 22.60 -29.01
N ASP A 182 -21.73 21.95 -30.14
CA ASP A 182 -22.02 20.52 -30.22
C ASP A 182 -20.75 19.70 -30.05
N ALA A 183 -19.62 20.19 -30.56
CA ALA A 183 -18.31 19.62 -30.35
C ALA A 183 -17.91 19.65 -28.85
N GLU A 184 -18.12 20.76 -28.16
CA GLU A 184 -17.83 20.90 -26.74
C GLU A 184 -18.66 19.94 -25.89
N LYS A 185 -19.98 19.87 -26.11
CA LYS A 185 -20.85 18.93 -25.39
C LYS A 185 -20.41 17.48 -25.56
N LEU A 186 -20.06 17.10 -26.79
CA LEU A 186 -19.60 15.74 -27.07
C LEU A 186 -18.20 15.46 -26.46
N ALA A 187 -17.30 16.45 -26.51
CA ALA A 187 -15.97 16.35 -25.88
C ALA A 187 -16.06 16.19 -24.37
N VAL A 188 -16.94 16.96 -23.69
CA VAL A 188 -17.22 16.81 -22.26
C VAL A 188 -17.77 15.42 -21.94
N SER A 189 -18.72 14.91 -22.74
CA SER A 189 -19.27 13.57 -22.55
C SER A 189 -18.19 12.49 -22.69
N ILE A 190 -17.36 12.56 -23.72
CA ILE A 190 -16.24 11.64 -23.96
C ILE A 190 -15.21 11.73 -22.83
N THR A 191 -14.90 12.93 -22.35
CA THR A 191 -13.93 13.13 -21.28
C THR A 191 -14.42 12.56 -19.94
N ASN A 192 -15.71 12.70 -19.65
CA ASN A 192 -16.33 12.13 -18.45
C ASN A 192 -16.38 10.59 -18.50
N GLU A 193 -16.67 10.01 -19.65
CA GLU A 193 -16.76 8.55 -19.82
C GLU A 193 -15.36 7.90 -19.96
N PHE A 194 -14.41 8.61 -20.59
CA PHE A 194 -13.04 8.15 -20.85
C PHE A 194 -11.97 9.13 -20.37
N PRO A 195 -11.83 9.36 -19.03
CA PRO A 195 -10.99 10.43 -18.48
C PRO A 195 -9.48 10.29 -18.76
N LYS A 196 -9.03 9.13 -19.23
CA LYS A 196 -7.62 8.86 -19.60
C LYS A 196 -7.35 8.99 -21.10
N HIS A 197 -8.38 9.32 -21.91
CA HIS A 197 -8.21 9.44 -23.34
C HIS A 197 -7.79 10.85 -23.75
N GLN A 198 -6.63 10.97 -24.40
CA GLN A 198 -6.00 12.27 -24.70
C GLN A 198 -6.77 13.17 -25.68
N PHE A 199 -7.63 12.58 -26.50
CA PHE A 199 -8.31 13.34 -27.58
C PHE A 199 -9.40 14.27 -27.04
N GLY A 200 -10.12 13.88 -25.98
CA GLY A 200 -11.15 14.71 -25.36
C GLY A 200 -10.60 16.02 -24.78
N TRP A 201 -9.39 15.97 -24.22
CA TRP A 201 -8.73 17.14 -23.62
C TRP A 201 -8.11 18.12 -24.64
N LYS A 202 -7.93 17.69 -25.90
CA LYS A 202 -7.34 18.54 -26.94
C LYS A 202 -8.38 19.42 -27.68
N VAL A 203 -9.67 19.14 -27.48
CA VAL A 203 -10.78 19.84 -28.16
C VAL A 203 -11.52 20.76 -27.18
N LEU A 204 -11.33 20.60 -25.87
CA LEU A 204 -11.77 21.51 -24.81
C LEU A 204 -10.75 22.64 -24.61
#